data_e1c29487ee62166939e2cf8b053e6e4b
#
_entry.id   e1c29487ee62166939e2cf8b053e6e4b
#
_cell.length_a   1.000
_cell.length_b   1.000
_cell.length_c   1.000
_cell.angle_alpha   90.00
_cell.angle_beta   90.00
_cell.angle_gamma   90.00
#
_symmetry.space_group_name_H-M   'P 1'
#
loop_
_entity.id
_entity.type
_entity.pdbx_description
1 polymer ?
#
loop_
_entity_poly.entity_id
_entity_poly.type
_entity_poly.pdbx_seq_one_letter_code
_entity_poly.pdbx_strand_id
1 'polypeptide(L)'
;MEKYKIAFFTDLHIGVHQNNERWLDVTYKWAKWFTSELKEKNINKIIFGGDLFHYRDEINVKTLHFTDKLLDLFDEFELYMIPGNHDAYYKDNATVHSLSILNNRKNIKVFDKPTAFNLASKQIGFCPWGTSIDDVPTDCDMVVGHFELENFNFNNHKICEEGMKSQDILKKSKLIFTGHFHKRQQRKFEDGTIIYAGNPFEMDFNDIKDQKGYYVLDFEEENITYDFYENNVSPIHVKVTLSELEDLQAIAKNKGWSNLSIKIIIDKEIKINLLDKIISSINYEGPFALTTDYLNKLTLGDNISIPNDLGDLNIKECIVE
;
A
#
# COMPACT_ATOMS: atom_id res chain seq x y z
N MET A 1 -5.88 5.11 -34.53
CA MET A 1 -4.71 4.81 -33.71
C MET A 1 -5.11 3.88 -32.58
N GLU A 2 -4.26 2.93 -32.23
CA GLU A 2 -4.54 2.02 -31.11
C GLU A 2 -4.53 2.82 -29.80
N LYS A 3 -5.61 2.74 -29.04
CA LYS A 3 -5.66 3.24 -27.67
C LYS A 3 -4.95 2.23 -26.78
N TYR A 4 -3.94 2.68 -26.06
CA TYR A 4 -3.20 1.84 -25.11
C TYR A 4 -3.66 2.13 -23.70
N LYS A 5 -4.05 1.08 -22.98
CA LYS A 5 -4.33 1.14 -21.56
C LYS A 5 -3.21 0.49 -20.79
N ILE A 6 -2.76 1.15 -19.74
CA ILE A 6 -1.68 0.70 -18.86
C ILE A 6 -2.15 0.78 -17.44
N ALA A 7 -1.97 -0.29 -16.67
CA ALA A 7 -2.28 -0.26 -15.24
C ALA A 7 -1.11 0.33 -14.45
N PHE A 8 -1.43 1.04 -13.38
CA PHE A 8 -0.44 1.58 -12.43
C PHE A 8 -0.82 1.18 -11.00
N PHE A 9 0.13 0.63 -10.28
CA PHE A 9 0.07 0.43 -8.83
C PHE A 9 1.45 0.55 -8.19
N THR A 10 1.51 0.60 -6.85
CA THR A 10 2.75 0.82 -6.09
C THR A 10 2.62 0.28 -4.67
N ASP A 11 3.69 0.27 -3.90
CA ASP A 11 3.70 0.03 -2.46
C ASP A 11 3.04 -1.31 -2.07
N LEU A 12 3.48 -2.41 -2.68
CA LEU A 12 2.93 -3.74 -2.43
C LEU A 12 3.41 -4.33 -1.10
N HIS A 13 4.61 -3.96 -0.64
CA HIS A 13 5.20 -4.32 0.63
C HIS A 13 5.10 -5.80 1.00
N ILE A 14 5.50 -6.69 0.09
CA ILE A 14 5.52 -8.13 0.35
C ILE A 14 6.38 -8.42 1.57
N GLY A 15 5.81 -9.15 2.53
CA GLY A 15 6.49 -9.48 3.79
C GLY A 15 6.10 -8.57 4.97
N VAL A 16 5.18 -7.62 4.79
CA VAL A 16 4.64 -6.82 5.89
C VAL A 16 4.19 -7.70 7.07
N HIS A 17 4.15 -7.14 8.28
CA HIS A 17 3.79 -7.84 9.51
C HIS A 17 4.63 -9.11 9.76
N GLN A 18 5.96 -8.97 9.72
CA GLN A 18 6.93 -10.04 10.03
C GLN A 18 6.80 -11.27 9.11
N ASN A 19 6.55 -11.04 7.83
CA ASN A 19 6.36 -12.08 6.82
C ASN A 19 5.19 -13.04 7.15
N ASN A 20 4.11 -12.49 7.74
CA ASN A 20 2.95 -13.24 8.17
C ASN A 20 2.23 -13.87 6.96
N GLU A 21 1.92 -15.17 7.05
CA GLU A 21 1.28 -15.93 5.96
C GLU A 21 -0.08 -15.39 5.54
N ARG A 22 -0.89 -14.91 6.50
CA ARG A 22 -2.19 -14.32 6.19
C ARG A 22 -2.05 -13.08 5.30
N TRP A 23 -0.99 -12.27 5.51
CA TRP A 23 -0.72 -11.11 4.69
C TRP A 23 -0.14 -11.47 3.32
N LEU A 24 0.65 -12.52 3.22
CA LEU A 24 1.04 -13.09 1.92
C LEU A 24 -0.20 -13.57 1.14
N ASP A 25 -1.15 -14.23 1.80
CA ASP A 25 -2.43 -14.64 1.18
C ASP A 25 -3.27 -13.43 0.71
N VAL A 26 -3.30 -12.33 1.49
CA VAL A 26 -3.95 -11.07 1.08
C VAL A 26 -3.31 -10.55 -0.21
N THR A 27 -1.98 -10.47 -0.24
CA THR A 27 -1.23 -10.02 -1.42
C THR A 27 -1.51 -10.91 -2.64
N TYR A 28 -1.56 -12.25 -2.45
CA TYR A 28 -1.86 -13.19 -3.53
C TYR A 28 -3.29 -13.05 -4.07
N LYS A 29 -4.27 -12.93 -3.17
CA LYS A 29 -5.68 -12.74 -3.55
C LYS A 29 -5.87 -11.43 -4.31
N TRP A 30 -5.23 -10.35 -3.83
CA TRP A 30 -5.24 -9.07 -4.52
C TRP A 30 -4.61 -9.18 -5.91
N ALA A 31 -3.42 -9.76 -6.05
CA ALA A 31 -2.74 -9.90 -7.33
C ALA A 31 -3.55 -10.75 -8.32
N LYS A 32 -4.18 -11.82 -7.85
CA LYS A 32 -5.07 -12.66 -8.67
C LYS A 32 -6.29 -11.89 -9.15
N TRP A 33 -6.93 -11.12 -8.29
CA TRP A 33 -8.03 -10.24 -8.66
C TRP A 33 -7.56 -9.18 -9.66
N PHE A 34 -6.47 -8.48 -9.37
CA PHE A 34 -5.90 -7.43 -10.20
C PHE A 34 -5.59 -7.94 -11.61
N THR A 35 -4.88 -9.06 -11.73
CA THR A 35 -4.54 -9.64 -13.05
C THR A 35 -5.78 -10.11 -13.82
N SER A 36 -6.82 -10.62 -13.12
CA SER A 36 -8.11 -10.96 -13.74
C SER A 36 -8.82 -9.71 -14.30
N GLU A 37 -8.89 -8.63 -13.51
CA GLU A 37 -9.44 -7.33 -13.94
C GLU A 37 -8.73 -6.79 -15.19
N LEU A 38 -7.40 -6.89 -15.23
CA LEU A 38 -6.63 -6.44 -16.38
C LEU A 38 -6.89 -7.26 -17.64
N LYS A 39 -7.02 -8.59 -17.50
CA LYS A 39 -7.38 -9.48 -18.62
C LYS A 39 -8.77 -9.15 -19.18
N GLU A 40 -9.75 -8.92 -18.33
CA GLU A 40 -11.11 -8.52 -18.74
C GLU A 40 -11.11 -7.17 -19.47
N LYS A 41 -10.21 -6.25 -19.07
CA LYS A 41 -10.05 -4.92 -19.70
C LYS A 41 -9.10 -4.93 -20.91
N ASN A 42 -8.54 -6.10 -21.28
CA ASN A 42 -7.52 -6.24 -22.33
C ASN A 42 -6.28 -5.35 -22.11
N ILE A 43 -5.84 -5.24 -20.87
CA ILE A 43 -4.65 -4.49 -20.48
C ILE A 43 -3.51 -5.49 -20.28
N ASN A 44 -2.40 -5.31 -20.96
CA ASN A 44 -1.23 -6.18 -20.91
C ASN A 44 0.05 -5.49 -20.46
N LYS A 45 -0.02 -4.19 -20.10
CA LYS A 45 1.11 -3.41 -19.61
C LYS A 45 0.83 -2.86 -18.24
N ILE A 46 1.83 -2.94 -17.38
CA ILE A 46 1.74 -2.52 -15.99
C ILE A 46 2.95 -1.64 -15.66
N ILE A 47 2.72 -0.53 -15.00
CA ILE A 47 3.76 0.27 -14.36
C ILE A 47 3.67 0.04 -12.85
N PHE A 48 4.80 -0.28 -12.24
CA PHE A 48 4.95 -0.45 -10.80
C PHE A 48 5.84 0.65 -10.22
N GLY A 49 5.26 1.40 -9.28
CA GLY A 49 5.83 2.63 -8.72
C GLY A 49 6.77 2.46 -7.52
N GLY A 50 7.26 1.25 -7.24
CA GLY A 50 8.24 0.98 -6.17
C GLY A 50 7.65 0.33 -4.91
N ASP A 51 8.53 -0.07 -4.00
CA ASP A 51 8.24 -0.75 -2.74
C ASP A 51 7.54 -2.11 -2.94
N LEU A 52 8.24 -3.00 -3.65
CA LEU A 52 7.80 -4.40 -3.81
C LEU A 52 7.92 -5.16 -2.50
N PHE A 53 9.07 -5.05 -1.82
CA PHE A 53 9.32 -5.70 -0.54
C PHE A 53 9.12 -4.74 0.62
N HIS A 54 8.79 -5.28 1.81
CA HIS A 54 8.62 -4.46 3.00
C HIS A 54 9.93 -4.20 3.76
N TYR A 55 10.80 -5.20 3.84
CA TYR A 55 12.07 -5.12 4.57
C TYR A 55 13.24 -4.86 3.62
N ARG A 56 13.97 -3.76 3.88
CA ARG A 56 15.11 -3.36 3.05
C ARG A 56 16.38 -4.14 3.35
N ASP A 57 16.59 -4.52 4.63
CA ASP A 57 17.87 -5.09 5.09
C ASP A 57 17.99 -6.57 4.75
N GLU A 58 16.87 -7.31 4.77
CA GLU A 58 16.82 -8.72 4.46
C GLU A 58 15.48 -9.16 3.87
N ILE A 59 15.52 -10.09 2.94
CA ILE A 59 14.31 -10.71 2.40
C ILE A 59 14.25 -12.14 2.96
N ASN A 60 13.21 -12.44 3.72
CA ASN A 60 12.99 -13.78 4.25
C ASN A 60 12.82 -14.78 3.09
N VAL A 61 13.42 -15.99 3.24
CA VAL A 61 13.37 -17.04 2.21
C VAL A 61 11.93 -17.41 1.80
N LYS A 62 11.00 -17.47 2.77
CA LYS A 62 9.57 -17.72 2.47
C LYS A 62 8.98 -16.61 1.63
N THR A 63 9.28 -15.35 1.96
CA THR A 63 8.82 -14.19 1.20
C THR A 63 9.41 -14.17 -0.21
N LEU A 64 10.68 -14.49 -0.36
CA LEU A 64 11.32 -14.60 -1.67
C LEU A 64 10.66 -15.69 -2.54
N HIS A 65 10.46 -16.88 -1.98
CA HIS A 65 9.77 -17.97 -2.67
C HIS A 65 8.31 -17.64 -3.02
N PHE A 66 7.62 -16.96 -2.11
CA PHE A 66 6.27 -16.46 -2.35
C PHE A 66 6.25 -15.44 -3.51
N THR A 67 7.20 -14.50 -3.51
CA THR A 67 7.29 -13.46 -4.54
C THR A 67 7.53 -14.07 -5.91
N ASP A 68 8.38 -15.08 -6.01
CA ASP A 68 8.63 -15.79 -7.27
C ASP A 68 7.33 -16.39 -7.83
N LYS A 69 6.56 -17.10 -6.99
CA LYS A 69 5.23 -17.63 -7.37
C LYS A 69 4.18 -16.55 -7.64
N LEU A 70 4.22 -15.43 -6.91
CA LEU A 70 3.31 -14.31 -7.14
C LEU A 70 3.54 -13.72 -8.53
N LEU A 71 4.79 -13.59 -8.93
CA LEU A 71 5.17 -13.02 -10.22
C LEU A 71 4.78 -13.89 -11.41
N ASP A 72 4.55 -15.19 -11.22
CA ASP A 72 3.99 -16.07 -12.27
C ASP A 72 2.58 -15.63 -12.71
N LEU A 73 1.81 -14.98 -11.82
CA LEU A 73 0.51 -14.37 -12.19
C LEU A 73 0.66 -13.23 -13.20
N PHE A 74 1.85 -12.65 -13.30
CA PHE A 74 2.16 -11.52 -14.16
C PHE A 74 2.92 -11.89 -15.44
N ASP A 75 3.16 -13.17 -15.71
CA ASP A 75 3.96 -13.62 -16.87
C ASP A 75 3.39 -13.16 -18.22
N GLU A 76 2.08 -12.99 -18.32
CA GLU A 76 1.40 -12.51 -19.54
C GLU A 76 1.43 -10.99 -19.70
N PHE A 77 1.97 -10.25 -18.72
CA PHE A 77 2.00 -8.79 -18.69
C PHE A 77 3.43 -8.27 -18.86
N GLU A 78 3.60 -7.14 -19.52
CA GLU A 78 4.84 -6.39 -19.53
C GLU A 78 4.88 -5.47 -18.30
N LEU A 79 5.84 -5.68 -17.40
CA LEU A 79 6.02 -4.90 -16.18
C LEU A 79 7.17 -3.91 -16.33
N TYR A 80 6.88 -2.64 -16.08
CA TYR A 80 7.83 -1.53 -16.02
C TYR A 80 7.93 -1.07 -14.57
N MET A 81 9.07 -1.30 -13.93
CA MET A 81 9.22 -1.15 -12.48
C MET A 81 10.32 -0.16 -12.13
N ILE A 82 10.13 0.56 -11.05
CA ILE A 82 11.18 1.33 -10.38
C ILE A 82 11.38 0.81 -8.95
N PRO A 83 12.59 0.80 -8.40
CA PRO A 83 12.80 0.56 -6.98
C PRO A 83 12.28 1.72 -6.12
N GLY A 84 11.56 1.38 -5.04
CA GLY A 84 11.20 2.30 -3.97
C GLY A 84 12.23 2.31 -2.84
N ASN A 85 11.96 3.04 -1.75
CA ASN A 85 12.87 3.15 -0.61
C ASN A 85 12.98 1.85 0.21
N HIS A 86 11.95 1.02 0.22
CA HIS A 86 11.99 -0.29 0.84
C HIS A 86 12.67 -1.36 -0.02
N ASP A 87 12.80 -1.13 -1.32
CA ASP A 87 13.59 -1.98 -2.21
C ASP A 87 15.07 -1.62 -2.18
N ALA A 88 15.43 -0.38 -1.82
CA ALA A 88 16.78 0.15 -1.84
C ALA A 88 17.54 -0.14 -0.55
N TYR A 89 18.78 -0.58 -0.66
CA TYR A 89 19.67 -0.79 0.49
C TYR A 89 20.10 0.54 1.13
N TYR A 90 20.47 1.52 0.31
CA TYR A 90 20.88 2.84 0.80
C TYR A 90 19.66 3.74 1.02
N LYS A 91 19.78 4.67 1.99
CA LYS A 91 18.68 5.56 2.37
C LYS A 91 18.37 6.62 1.31
N ASP A 92 19.35 6.99 0.51
CA ASP A 92 19.34 8.14 -0.38
C ASP A 92 19.44 7.81 -1.87
N ASN A 93 19.59 6.52 -2.22
CA ASN A 93 19.66 6.09 -3.61
C ASN A 93 19.27 4.63 -3.80
N ALA A 94 18.96 4.24 -5.02
CA ALA A 94 18.56 2.90 -5.42
C ALA A 94 19.63 2.14 -6.22
N THR A 95 20.92 2.45 -6.06
CA THR A 95 22.00 1.76 -6.80
C THR A 95 22.17 0.31 -6.42
N VAL A 96 21.83 -0.06 -5.19
CA VAL A 96 21.73 -1.46 -4.72
C VAL A 96 20.29 -1.66 -4.27
N HIS A 97 19.57 -2.56 -4.92
CA HIS A 97 18.15 -2.78 -4.68
C HIS A 97 17.72 -4.23 -4.88
N SER A 98 16.65 -4.64 -4.22
CA SER A 98 16.11 -6.00 -4.26
C SER A 98 15.55 -6.40 -5.63
N LEU A 99 15.03 -5.45 -6.42
CA LEU A 99 14.43 -5.75 -7.72
C LEU A 99 15.45 -6.29 -8.75
N SER A 100 16.75 -6.20 -8.48
CA SER A 100 17.81 -6.78 -9.33
C SER A 100 17.67 -8.29 -9.53
N ILE A 101 17.04 -9.01 -8.58
CA ILE A 101 16.74 -10.44 -8.71
C ILE A 101 15.76 -10.75 -9.84
N LEU A 102 15.01 -9.76 -10.31
CA LEU A 102 14.00 -9.88 -11.36
C LEU A 102 14.55 -9.70 -12.78
N ASN A 103 15.81 -9.28 -12.93
CA ASN A 103 16.41 -8.97 -14.23
C ASN A 103 16.42 -10.14 -15.23
N ASN A 104 16.24 -11.37 -14.76
CA ASN A 104 16.15 -12.56 -15.63
C ASN A 104 14.74 -12.85 -16.15
N ARG A 105 13.69 -12.17 -15.65
CA ARG A 105 12.33 -12.31 -16.16
C ARG A 105 12.15 -11.42 -17.40
N LYS A 106 11.89 -12.03 -18.56
CA LYS A 106 11.86 -11.34 -19.86
C LYS A 106 10.75 -10.31 -19.99
N ASN A 107 9.68 -10.48 -19.22
CA ASN A 107 8.52 -9.60 -19.21
C ASN A 107 8.66 -8.44 -18.21
N ILE A 108 9.75 -8.38 -17.44
CA ILE A 108 10.01 -7.34 -16.44
C ILE A 108 11.16 -6.45 -16.87
N LYS A 109 10.94 -5.14 -16.84
CA LYS A 109 11.96 -4.12 -17.06
C LYS A 109 12.07 -3.24 -15.83
N VAL A 110 13.22 -3.27 -15.17
CA VAL A 110 13.51 -2.42 -14.00
C VAL A 110 14.32 -1.22 -14.46
N PHE A 111 13.88 -0.03 -14.04
CA PHE A 111 14.60 1.24 -14.22
C PHE A 111 15.22 1.62 -12.87
N ASP A 112 16.49 1.31 -12.70
CA ASP A 112 17.27 1.58 -11.49
C ASP A 112 17.94 2.97 -11.49
N LYS A 113 17.75 3.72 -12.58
CA LYS A 113 18.23 5.09 -12.77
C LYS A 113 17.15 5.94 -13.43
N PRO A 114 17.17 7.28 -13.19
CA PRO A 114 16.28 8.18 -13.90
C PRO A 114 16.40 7.99 -15.42
N THR A 115 15.30 7.61 -16.05
CA THR A 115 15.31 7.19 -17.45
C THR A 115 14.05 7.68 -18.15
N ALA A 116 14.20 8.39 -19.28
CA ALA A 116 13.11 8.66 -20.20
C ALA A 116 12.94 7.45 -21.14
N PHE A 117 11.73 6.90 -21.21
CA PHE A 117 11.43 5.70 -21.99
C PHE A 117 10.15 5.88 -22.80
N ASN A 118 10.19 5.53 -24.08
CA ASN A 118 9.00 5.58 -24.94
C ASN A 118 8.13 4.35 -24.69
N LEU A 119 6.93 4.56 -24.15
CA LEU A 119 5.95 3.54 -23.86
C LEU A 119 4.62 3.90 -24.52
N ALA A 120 4.14 3.05 -25.42
CA ALA A 120 2.87 3.26 -26.13
C ALA A 120 2.75 4.68 -26.76
N SER A 121 3.79 5.11 -27.46
CA SER A 121 3.91 6.41 -28.13
C SER A 121 3.98 7.64 -27.20
N LYS A 122 4.14 7.43 -25.90
CA LYS A 122 4.33 8.49 -24.90
C LYS A 122 5.71 8.40 -24.27
N GLN A 123 6.31 9.56 -23.99
CA GLN A 123 7.58 9.64 -23.28
C GLN A 123 7.34 9.63 -21.78
N ILE A 124 7.74 8.56 -21.11
CA ILE A 124 7.55 8.38 -19.67
C ILE A 124 8.90 8.50 -18.96
N GLY A 125 8.98 9.39 -17.98
CA GLY A 125 10.14 9.50 -17.08
C GLY A 125 9.99 8.51 -15.92
N PHE A 126 10.89 7.53 -15.81
CA PHE A 126 10.96 6.60 -14.69
C PHE A 126 12.02 7.07 -13.70
N CYS A 127 11.64 7.34 -12.48
CA CYS A 127 12.48 7.93 -11.43
C CYS A 127 12.45 7.06 -10.16
N PRO A 128 13.44 6.17 -9.96
CA PRO A 128 13.54 5.36 -8.75
C PRO A 128 13.77 6.21 -7.51
N TRP A 129 13.70 5.59 -6.33
CA TRP A 129 14.03 6.23 -5.06
C TRP A 129 15.39 6.93 -5.07
N GLY A 130 15.45 8.12 -4.47
CA GLY A 130 16.66 8.94 -4.39
C GLY A 130 16.96 9.75 -5.66
N THR A 131 16.06 9.75 -6.67
CA THR A 131 16.20 10.63 -7.83
C THR A 131 16.13 12.09 -7.39
N SER A 132 17.19 12.87 -7.65
CA SER A 132 17.20 14.31 -7.39
C SER A 132 16.34 15.05 -8.43
N ILE A 133 15.89 16.27 -8.09
CA ILE A 133 15.09 17.07 -9.03
C ILE A 133 15.83 17.37 -10.35
N ASP A 134 17.15 17.50 -10.28
CA ASP A 134 17.97 17.80 -11.46
C ASP A 134 18.05 16.61 -12.42
N ASP A 135 18.00 15.38 -11.87
CA ASP A 135 18.09 14.13 -12.62
C ASP A 135 16.72 13.67 -13.20
N VAL A 136 15.61 14.28 -12.77
CA VAL A 136 14.28 13.94 -13.33
C VAL A 136 14.26 14.29 -14.82
N PRO A 137 13.95 13.33 -15.72
CA PRO A 137 13.86 13.58 -17.15
C PRO A 137 12.87 14.70 -17.49
N THR A 138 13.23 15.53 -18.48
CA THR A 138 12.39 16.60 -19.02
C THR A 138 11.64 16.13 -20.27
N ASP A 139 10.67 16.91 -20.70
CA ASP A 139 9.91 16.67 -21.94
C ASP A 139 9.17 15.30 -21.93
N CYS A 140 8.76 14.86 -20.75
CA CYS A 140 7.98 13.66 -20.57
C CYS A 140 6.47 13.98 -20.51
N ASP A 141 5.65 13.16 -21.18
CA ASP A 141 4.19 13.21 -21.08
C ASP A 141 3.72 12.91 -19.65
N MET A 142 4.45 12.04 -18.97
CA MET A 142 4.22 11.67 -17.58
C MET A 142 5.54 11.31 -16.89
N VAL A 143 5.65 11.59 -15.60
CA VAL A 143 6.72 11.05 -14.75
C VAL A 143 6.15 10.09 -13.74
N VAL A 144 6.79 8.93 -13.64
CA VAL A 144 6.56 7.92 -12.61
C VAL A 144 7.72 7.97 -11.63
N GLY A 145 7.43 8.14 -10.35
CA GLY A 145 8.45 8.23 -9.32
C GLY A 145 8.12 7.50 -8.04
N HIS A 146 9.10 7.46 -7.16
CA HIS A 146 8.93 7.08 -5.78
C HIS A 146 9.47 8.22 -4.92
N PHE A 147 8.66 9.30 -4.81
CA PHE A 147 9.09 10.60 -4.34
C PHE A 147 8.59 10.91 -2.94
N GLU A 148 9.38 11.70 -2.22
CA GLU A 148 8.96 12.41 -1.02
C GLU A 148 8.73 13.88 -1.39
N LEU A 149 7.44 14.28 -1.41
CA LEU A 149 7.04 15.62 -1.79
C LEU A 149 6.47 16.37 -0.59
N GLU A 150 6.95 17.61 -0.39
CA GLU A 150 6.46 18.46 0.70
C GLU A 150 4.96 18.75 0.57
N ASN A 151 4.32 18.92 1.72
CA ASN A 151 2.89 19.19 1.89
C ASN A 151 1.92 18.05 1.55
N PHE A 152 2.37 16.90 1.06
CA PHE A 152 1.52 15.72 0.92
C PHE A 152 1.42 14.93 2.22
N ASN A 153 0.34 14.18 2.39
CA ASN A 153 0.10 13.40 3.59
C ASN A 153 0.79 12.03 3.50
N PHE A 154 1.57 11.65 4.49
CA PHE A 154 2.03 10.27 4.68
C PHE A 154 0.84 9.34 4.95
N ASN A 155 -0.06 9.78 5.83
CA ASN A 155 -1.29 9.11 6.25
C ASN A 155 -2.33 10.16 6.72
N ASN A 156 -3.39 9.73 7.38
CA ASN A 156 -4.46 10.62 7.84
C ASN A 156 -4.01 11.62 8.95
N HIS A 157 -2.82 11.43 9.53
CA HIS A 157 -2.38 12.18 10.73
C HIS A 157 -1.09 12.96 10.52
N LYS A 158 -0.29 12.64 9.51
CA LYS A 158 1.04 13.22 9.31
C LYS A 158 1.21 13.76 7.89
N ILE A 159 1.66 15.01 7.81
CA ILE A 159 2.02 15.70 6.55
C ILE A 159 3.55 15.66 6.41
N CYS A 160 4.04 15.52 5.19
CA CYS A 160 5.42 15.65 4.82
C CYS A 160 5.80 17.14 4.86
N GLU A 161 6.68 17.53 5.77
CA GLU A 161 7.14 18.91 5.95
C GLU A 161 8.40 19.19 5.12
N GLU A 162 9.17 18.17 4.81
CA GLU A 162 10.42 18.24 4.06
C GLU A 162 10.32 17.33 2.83
N GLY A 163 11.00 17.67 1.75
CA GLY A 163 11.00 16.89 0.53
C GLY A 163 11.14 17.76 -0.72
N MET A 164 10.93 17.14 -1.86
CA MET A 164 10.97 17.85 -3.14
C MET A 164 9.73 18.75 -3.29
N LYS A 165 9.91 19.94 -3.86
CA LYS A 165 8.80 20.87 -4.08
C LYS A 165 7.95 20.47 -5.28
N SER A 166 6.63 20.50 -5.09
CA SER A 166 5.65 20.20 -6.13
C SER A 166 5.84 21.05 -7.39
N GLN A 167 6.14 22.36 -7.23
CA GLN A 167 6.35 23.26 -8.36
C GLN A 167 7.60 22.89 -9.18
N ASP A 168 8.63 22.34 -8.55
CA ASP A 168 9.86 22.02 -9.26
C ASP A 168 9.69 20.74 -10.10
N ILE A 169 9.00 19.73 -9.58
CA ILE A 169 8.74 18.51 -10.36
C ILE A 169 7.73 18.76 -11.49
N LEU A 170 6.75 19.64 -11.30
CA LEU A 170 5.80 20.00 -12.34
C LEU A 170 6.40 20.78 -13.51
N LYS A 171 7.58 21.38 -13.34
CA LYS A 171 8.38 21.93 -14.46
C LYS A 171 8.94 20.82 -15.36
N LYS A 172 9.07 19.57 -14.88
CA LYS A 172 9.60 18.43 -15.61
C LYS A 172 8.51 17.69 -16.40
N SER A 173 7.31 17.57 -15.85
CA SER A 173 6.13 16.99 -16.50
C SER A 173 4.84 17.50 -15.86
N LYS A 174 3.78 17.65 -16.65
CA LYS A 174 2.47 18.08 -16.14
C LYS A 174 1.67 16.97 -15.44
N LEU A 175 2.10 15.74 -15.55
CA LEU A 175 1.45 14.59 -14.92
C LEU A 175 2.48 13.75 -14.18
N ILE A 176 2.29 13.65 -12.86
CA ILE A 176 3.18 12.89 -11.99
C ILE A 176 2.37 11.80 -11.30
N PHE A 177 2.78 10.54 -11.46
CA PHE A 177 2.33 9.41 -10.67
C PHE A 177 3.45 8.96 -9.74
N THR A 178 3.16 8.77 -8.47
CA THR A 178 4.21 8.40 -7.50
C THR A 178 3.71 7.43 -6.44
N GLY A 179 4.62 6.58 -5.95
CA GLY A 179 4.49 5.79 -4.73
C GLY A 179 5.06 6.52 -3.51
N HIS A 180 5.40 5.76 -2.48
CA HIS A 180 5.96 6.15 -1.19
C HIS A 180 4.94 6.50 -0.12
N PHE A 181 3.95 7.35 -0.39
CA PHE A 181 2.91 7.65 0.60
C PHE A 181 1.73 6.71 0.39
N HIS A 182 1.41 5.94 1.44
CA HIS A 182 0.36 4.92 1.39
C HIS A 182 -1.04 5.51 1.24
N LYS A 183 -1.22 6.78 1.61
CA LYS A 183 -2.49 7.47 1.42
C LYS A 183 -2.68 7.86 -0.06
N ARG A 184 -3.75 7.34 -0.68
CA ARG A 184 -4.15 7.78 -2.02
C ARG A 184 -4.56 9.25 -1.96
N GLN A 185 -3.92 10.08 -2.77
CA GLN A 185 -4.21 11.50 -2.83
C GLN A 185 -3.83 12.10 -4.17
N GLN A 186 -4.59 13.10 -4.59
CA GLN A 186 -4.38 13.83 -5.82
C GLN A 186 -4.43 15.33 -5.55
N ARG A 187 -3.49 16.07 -6.12
CA ARG A 187 -3.51 17.54 -6.12
C ARG A 187 -3.35 18.08 -7.52
N LYS A 188 -4.25 19.00 -7.87
CA LYS A 188 -4.20 19.77 -9.12
C LYS A 188 -3.57 21.13 -8.85
N PHE A 189 -2.63 21.50 -9.69
CA PHE A 189 -1.93 22.79 -9.71
C PHE A 189 -2.18 23.45 -11.05
N GLU A 190 -1.83 24.74 -11.20
CA GLU A 190 -1.90 25.44 -12.49
C GLU A 190 -1.06 24.73 -13.57
N ASP A 191 0.11 24.23 -13.17
CA ASP A 191 1.10 23.62 -14.08
C ASP A 191 0.89 22.11 -14.29
N GLY A 192 -0.05 21.45 -13.57
CA GLY A 192 -0.28 20.03 -13.74
C GLY A 192 -0.92 19.33 -12.55
N THR A 193 -0.77 18.00 -12.51
CA THR A 193 -1.37 17.15 -11.48
C THR A 193 -0.36 16.16 -10.90
N ILE A 194 -0.39 16.02 -9.59
CA ILE A 194 0.42 15.01 -8.86
C ILE A 194 -0.53 14.03 -8.18
N ILE A 195 -0.27 12.73 -8.39
CA ILE A 195 -1.05 11.63 -7.86
C ILE A 195 -0.12 10.70 -7.06
N TYR A 196 -0.37 10.57 -5.76
CA TYR A 196 0.07 9.43 -4.97
C TYR A 196 -0.97 8.34 -5.09
N ALA A 197 -0.59 7.21 -5.66
CA ALA A 197 -1.55 6.12 -5.88
C ALA A 197 -1.94 5.42 -4.57
N GLY A 198 -1.07 5.45 -3.58
CA GLY A 198 -1.23 4.73 -2.34
C GLY A 198 -1.01 3.22 -2.50
N ASN A 199 -0.92 2.52 -1.39
CA ASN A 199 -0.83 1.08 -1.38
C ASN A 199 -2.12 0.41 -1.90
N PRO A 200 -2.05 -0.80 -2.45
CA PRO A 200 -3.18 -1.42 -3.17
C PRO A 200 -4.26 -2.01 -2.25
N PHE A 201 -3.98 -2.21 -0.96
CA PHE A 201 -4.90 -2.65 0.09
C PHE A 201 -4.48 -2.06 1.43
N GLU A 202 -5.41 -1.99 2.39
CA GLU A 202 -5.09 -1.50 3.73
C GLU A 202 -4.08 -2.43 4.42
N MET A 203 -3.00 -1.86 4.95
CA MET A 203 -1.96 -2.62 5.66
C MET A 203 -2.03 -2.45 7.17
N ASP A 204 -2.54 -1.31 7.64
CA ASP A 204 -2.69 -1.02 9.06
C ASP A 204 -3.87 -0.09 9.36
N PHE A 205 -4.07 0.23 10.65
CA PHE A 205 -5.15 1.10 11.11
C PHE A 205 -5.00 2.58 10.71
N ASN A 206 -3.87 3.01 10.12
CA ASN A 206 -3.71 4.34 9.57
C ASN A 206 -4.36 4.45 8.18
N ASP A 207 -4.61 3.33 7.53
CA ASP A 207 -5.24 3.24 6.21
C ASP A 207 -6.77 3.27 6.26
N ILE A 208 -7.38 3.28 7.45
CA ILE A 208 -8.84 3.27 7.61
C ILE A 208 -9.48 4.41 6.80
N LYS A 209 -10.51 4.06 6.00
CA LYS A 209 -11.26 4.96 5.11
C LYS A 209 -10.46 5.51 3.93
N ASP A 210 -9.24 5.06 3.70
CA ASP A 210 -8.54 5.34 2.46
C ASP A 210 -9.02 4.38 1.36
N GLN A 211 -9.38 4.92 0.21
CA GLN A 211 -9.68 4.08 -0.94
C GLN A 211 -8.38 3.47 -1.46
N LYS A 212 -8.30 2.16 -1.49
CA LYS A 212 -7.16 1.37 -1.95
C LYS A 212 -7.47 0.70 -3.28
N GLY A 213 -6.47 0.53 -4.14
CA GLY A 213 -6.68 -0.07 -5.45
C GLY A 213 -5.57 0.23 -6.44
N TYR A 214 -5.93 0.43 -7.69
CA TYR A 214 -5.00 0.71 -8.78
C TYR A 214 -5.58 1.72 -9.78
N TYR A 215 -4.73 2.27 -10.62
CA TYR A 215 -5.14 3.16 -11.71
C TYR A 215 -5.04 2.46 -13.06
N VAL A 216 -5.93 2.82 -13.96
CA VAL A 216 -5.80 2.55 -15.40
C VAL A 216 -5.53 3.87 -16.08
N LEU A 217 -4.41 3.94 -16.79
CA LEU A 217 -3.98 5.07 -17.59
C LEU A 217 -4.39 4.80 -19.04
N ASP A 218 -5.17 5.69 -19.63
CA ASP A 218 -5.55 5.62 -21.06
C ASP A 218 -4.65 6.59 -21.83
N PHE A 219 -3.78 6.04 -22.68
CA PHE A 219 -2.84 6.80 -23.49
C PHE A 219 -3.53 7.20 -24.79
N GLU A 220 -4.05 8.41 -24.81
CA GLU A 220 -4.64 9.04 -25.99
C GLU A 220 -3.58 9.83 -26.77
N GLU A 221 -3.94 10.26 -27.99
CA GLU A 221 -2.99 10.93 -28.89
C GLU A 221 -2.34 12.17 -28.26
N GLU A 222 -3.13 13.03 -27.63
CA GLU A 222 -2.65 14.30 -27.05
C GLU A 222 -2.43 14.23 -25.54
N ASN A 223 -3.20 13.37 -24.84
CA ASN A 223 -3.27 13.35 -23.38
C ASN A 223 -3.12 11.93 -22.79
N ILE A 224 -2.82 11.87 -21.51
CA ILE A 224 -2.98 10.67 -20.68
C ILE A 224 -4.12 10.96 -19.70
N THR A 225 -5.20 10.19 -19.81
CA THR A 225 -6.29 10.20 -18.84
C THR A 225 -6.15 9.01 -17.90
N TYR A 226 -6.85 9.03 -16.77
CA TYR A 226 -6.71 7.96 -15.78
C TYR A 226 -7.98 7.79 -14.96
N ASP A 227 -8.30 6.53 -14.65
CA ASP A 227 -9.38 6.10 -13.78
C ASP A 227 -8.85 5.28 -12.62
N PHE A 228 -9.47 5.42 -11.46
CA PHE A 228 -9.15 4.64 -10.25
C PHE A 228 -10.12 3.47 -10.10
N TYR A 229 -9.58 2.29 -9.82
CA TYR A 229 -10.33 1.06 -9.57
C TYR A 229 -10.10 0.61 -8.13
N GLU A 230 -11.18 0.62 -7.36
CA GLU A 230 -11.14 0.30 -5.93
C GLU A 230 -11.00 -1.20 -5.69
N ASN A 231 -10.14 -1.57 -4.75
CA ASN A 231 -9.96 -2.94 -4.29
C ASN A 231 -11.10 -3.34 -3.33
N ASN A 232 -11.83 -4.39 -3.71
CA ASN A 232 -12.95 -4.92 -2.94
C ASN A 232 -12.70 -6.33 -2.38
N VAL A 233 -11.49 -6.90 -2.60
CA VAL A 233 -11.19 -8.31 -2.28
C VAL A 233 -10.29 -8.48 -1.06
N SER A 234 -9.67 -7.42 -0.59
CA SER A 234 -8.77 -7.46 0.56
C SER A 234 -9.49 -7.11 1.87
N PRO A 235 -8.97 -7.56 3.02
CA PRO A 235 -9.49 -7.15 4.32
C PRO A 235 -9.40 -5.63 4.53
N ILE A 236 -10.34 -5.10 5.30
CA ILE A 236 -10.35 -3.70 5.74
C ILE A 236 -10.11 -3.62 7.25
N HIS A 237 -9.59 -2.50 7.71
CA HIS A 237 -9.40 -2.21 9.13
C HIS A 237 -10.61 -1.47 9.69
N VAL A 238 -11.07 -1.91 10.85
CA VAL A 238 -12.22 -1.32 11.56
C VAL A 238 -11.82 -1.01 13.00
N LYS A 239 -12.03 0.23 13.42
CA LYS A 239 -11.81 0.68 14.78
C LYS A 239 -13.17 1.08 15.38
N VAL A 240 -13.57 0.42 16.46
CA VAL A 240 -14.82 0.67 17.16
C VAL A 240 -14.57 0.75 18.67
N THR A 241 -15.40 1.50 19.37
CA THR A 241 -15.44 1.49 20.84
C THR A 241 -16.35 0.35 21.34
N LEU A 242 -16.27 0.02 22.63
CA LEU A 242 -17.23 -0.91 23.25
C LEU A 242 -18.69 -0.42 23.14
N SER A 243 -18.88 0.89 23.01
CA SER A 243 -20.21 1.49 22.86
C SER A 243 -20.75 1.37 21.42
N GLU A 244 -19.89 1.11 20.44
CA GLU A 244 -20.20 1.05 19.00
C GLU A 244 -20.21 -0.41 18.45
N LEU A 245 -20.34 -1.42 19.30
CA LEU A 245 -20.31 -2.83 18.83
C LEU A 245 -21.46 -3.18 17.89
N GLU A 246 -22.58 -2.46 17.93
CA GLU A 246 -23.69 -2.64 16.98
C GLU A 246 -23.27 -2.23 15.56
N ASP A 247 -22.47 -1.16 15.43
CA ASP A 247 -21.93 -0.71 14.15
C ASP A 247 -20.98 -1.77 13.55
N LEU A 248 -20.18 -2.42 14.40
CA LEU A 248 -19.32 -3.53 13.98
C LEU A 248 -20.13 -4.67 13.37
N GLN A 249 -21.28 -5.04 13.98
CA GLN A 249 -22.13 -6.08 13.44
C GLN A 249 -22.72 -5.70 12.07
N ALA A 250 -23.10 -4.44 11.90
CA ALA A 250 -23.61 -3.93 10.61
C ALA A 250 -22.52 -3.97 9.53
N ILE A 251 -21.29 -3.59 9.85
CA ILE A 251 -20.14 -3.67 8.94
C ILE A 251 -19.85 -5.13 8.59
N ALA A 252 -19.81 -6.02 9.57
CA ALA A 252 -19.53 -7.45 9.38
C ALA A 252 -20.59 -8.15 8.52
N LYS A 253 -21.87 -7.76 8.64
CA LYS A 253 -22.95 -8.24 7.79
C LYS A 253 -22.72 -7.91 6.31
N ASN A 254 -22.13 -6.77 6.02
CA ASN A 254 -21.86 -6.31 4.65
C ASN A 254 -20.56 -6.89 4.06
N LYS A 255 -19.49 -6.93 4.84
CA LYS A 255 -18.14 -7.26 4.38
C LYS A 255 -17.74 -8.72 4.66
N GLY A 256 -18.41 -9.38 5.62
CA GLY A 256 -18.00 -10.66 6.18
C GLY A 256 -16.93 -10.52 7.26
N TRP A 257 -17.06 -11.27 8.36
CA TRP A 257 -16.11 -11.22 9.47
C TRP A 257 -14.66 -11.50 9.06
N SER A 258 -14.45 -12.48 8.20
CA SER A 258 -13.11 -12.88 7.71
C SER A 258 -12.37 -11.79 6.92
N ASN A 259 -13.06 -10.73 6.53
CA ASN A 259 -12.49 -9.57 5.83
C ASN A 259 -12.28 -8.37 6.75
N LEU A 260 -12.43 -8.52 8.08
CA LEU A 260 -12.27 -7.44 9.03
C LEU A 260 -11.04 -7.64 9.91
N SER A 261 -10.14 -6.66 9.89
CA SER A 261 -9.10 -6.47 10.91
C SER A 261 -9.64 -5.48 11.95
N ILE A 262 -9.99 -5.96 13.13
CA ILE A 262 -10.78 -5.23 14.13
C ILE A 262 -9.89 -4.75 15.26
N LYS A 263 -10.05 -3.47 15.65
CA LYS A 263 -9.52 -2.92 16.89
C LYS A 263 -10.68 -2.42 17.75
N ILE A 264 -10.86 -3.03 18.92
CA ILE A 264 -11.86 -2.60 19.91
C ILE A 264 -11.18 -1.66 20.89
N ILE A 265 -11.68 -0.44 20.99
CA ILE A 265 -11.25 0.54 21.99
C ILE A 265 -12.12 0.41 23.23
N ILE A 266 -11.51 0.12 24.36
CA ILE A 266 -12.17 0.04 25.65
C ILE A 266 -12.31 1.47 26.17
N ASP A 267 -13.49 2.06 25.97
CA ASP A 267 -13.82 3.47 26.25
C ASP A 267 -14.58 3.66 27.59
N LYS A 268 -14.87 2.57 28.27
CA LYS A 268 -15.61 2.57 29.56
C LYS A 268 -15.14 1.44 30.46
N GLU A 269 -15.42 1.57 31.75
CA GLU A 269 -15.18 0.49 32.70
C GLU A 269 -16.01 -0.73 32.34
N ILE A 270 -15.38 -1.88 32.31
CA ILE A 270 -16.00 -3.16 32.02
C ILE A 270 -15.39 -4.24 32.94
N LYS A 271 -16.22 -5.16 33.42
CA LYS A 271 -15.74 -6.33 34.16
C LYS A 271 -14.99 -7.24 33.18
N ILE A 272 -13.81 -7.72 33.60
CA ILE A 272 -12.94 -8.54 32.76
C ILE A 272 -13.67 -9.75 32.15
N ASN A 273 -14.47 -10.45 32.95
CA ASN A 273 -15.25 -11.60 32.49
C ASN A 273 -16.29 -11.26 31.41
N LEU A 274 -16.75 -10.02 31.33
CA LEU A 274 -17.67 -9.56 30.31
C LEU A 274 -16.90 -9.18 29.05
N LEU A 275 -15.74 -8.53 29.20
CA LEU A 275 -14.83 -8.22 28.09
C LEU A 275 -14.39 -9.52 27.39
N ASP A 276 -13.96 -10.52 28.15
CA ASP A 276 -13.55 -11.84 27.63
C ASP A 276 -14.68 -12.54 26.85
N LYS A 277 -15.92 -12.42 27.31
CA LYS A 277 -17.07 -12.96 26.59
C LYS A 277 -17.29 -12.23 25.25
N ILE A 278 -17.16 -10.91 25.23
CA ILE A 278 -17.30 -10.11 24.00
C ILE A 278 -16.18 -10.49 23.00
N ILE A 279 -14.93 -10.52 23.45
CA ILE A 279 -13.78 -10.89 22.62
C ILE A 279 -13.93 -12.30 22.08
N SER A 280 -14.31 -13.28 22.93
CA SER A 280 -14.52 -14.67 22.54
C SER A 280 -15.66 -14.82 21.52
N SER A 281 -16.75 -14.07 21.70
CA SER A 281 -17.87 -14.06 20.75
C SER A 281 -17.45 -13.53 19.38
N ILE A 282 -16.67 -12.45 19.33
CA ILE A 282 -16.19 -11.89 18.06
C ILE A 282 -15.15 -12.82 17.42
N ASN A 283 -14.25 -13.42 18.21
CA ASN A 283 -13.28 -14.40 17.69
C ASN A 283 -13.96 -15.64 17.10
N TYR A 284 -15.07 -16.06 17.68
CA TYR A 284 -15.85 -17.20 17.16
C TYR A 284 -16.38 -16.95 15.74
N GLU A 285 -16.69 -15.69 15.39
CA GLU A 285 -17.10 -15.27 14.06
C GLU A 285 -15.96 -15.33 13.02
N GLY A 286 -14.71 -15.47 13.46
CA GLY A 286 -13.54 -15.65 12.62
C GLY A 286 -13.08 -14.40 11.86
N PRO A 287 -12.85 -13.27 12.54
CA PRO A 287 -12.32 -12.08 11.90
C PRO A 287 -10.90 -12.32 11.35
N PHE A 288 -10.49 -11.50 10.37
CA PHE A 288 -9.12 -11.53 9.85
C PHE A 288 -8.10 -11.30 10.96
N ALA A 289 -8.34 -10.31 11.81
CA ALA A 289 -7.60 -10.05 13.03
C ALA A 289 -8.48 -9.36 14.06
N LEU A 290 -8.18 -9.56 15.35
CA LEU A 290 -8.86 -8.85 16.47
C LEU A 290 -7.82 -8.39 17.47
N THR A 291 -7.85 -7.11 17.83
CA THR A 291 -7.01 -6.50 18.83
C THR A 291 -7.86 -5.62 19.76
N THR A 292 -7.38 -5.38 20.97
CA THR A 292 -8.00 -4.46 21.92
C THR A 292 -7.00 -3.37 22.33
N ASP A 293 -7.52 -2.18 22.65
CA ASP A 293 -6.74 -1.05 23.16
C ASP A 293 -7.58 -0.27 24.17
N TYR A 294 -6.94 0.47 25.07
CA TYR A 294 -7.64 1.30 26.06
C TYR A 294 -7.61 2.76 25.65
N LEU A 295 -8.76 3.42 25.78
CA LEU A 295 -8.84 4.87 25.59
C LEU A 295 -8.11 5.56 26.74
N ASN A 296 -6.85 5.93 26.55
CA ASN A 296 -5.97 6.69 27.45
C ASN A 296 -5.88 6.23 28.92
N LYS A 297 -4.70 5.81 29.32
CA LYS A 297 -4.27 5.59 30.70
C LYS A 297 -4.40 6.84 31.65
N LEU A 298 -4.83 7.99 31.12
CA LEU A 298 -4.85 9.27 31.81
C LEU A 298 -6.17 9.60 32.56
N THR A 299 -7.20 8.77 32.43
CA THR A 299 -8.50 8.98 33.10
C THR A 299 -8.84 7.95 34.19
N LEU A 300 -8.00 6.95 34.40
CA LEU A 300 -8.13 6.06 35.54
C LEU A 300 -7.40 6.71 36.71
N GLY A 301 -8.16 7.23 37.67
CA GLY A 301 -7.62 7.83 38.88
C GLY A 301 -6.58 6.94 39.57
N ASP A 302 -5.67 7.58 40.33
CA ASP A 302 -4.41 7.10 40.90
C ASP A 302 -4.42 5.79 41.75
N ASN A 303 -5.40 4.90 41.63
CA ASN A 303 -5.55 3.73 42.51
C ASN A 303 -5.68 2.36 41.84
N ILE A 304 -5.36 2.21 40.54
CA ILE A 304 -5.25 0.89 39.93
C ILE A 304 -3.83 0.71 39.40
N SER A 305 -3.00 0.04 40.23
CA SER A 305 -1.74 -0.53 39.74
C SER A 305 -2.07 -1.65 38.74
N ILE A 306 -2.05 -1.33 37.45
CA ILE A 306 -2.08 -2.34 36.40
C ILE A 306 -0.69 -3.01 36.39
N PRO A 307 -0.60 -4.35 36.53
CA PRO A 307 0.68 -5.01 36.35
C PRO A 307 1.27 -4.63 34.98
N ASN A 308 2.55 -4.27 34.94
CA ASN A 308 3.26 -3.87 33.73
C ASN A 308 3.32 -4.97 32.63
N ASP A 309 2.87 -6.19 32.94
CA ASP A 309 2.86 -7.36 32.04
C ASP A 309 1.64 -7.46 31.11
N LEU A 310 0.65 -6.56 31.21
CA LEU A 310 -0.53 -6.59 30.35
C LEU A 310 -0.37 -5.79 29.05
N GLY A 311 0.78 -5.15 28.84
CA GLY A 311 1.09 -4.38 27.62
C GLY A 311 1.33 -5.22 26.37
N ASP A 312 1.66 -6.51 26.51
CA ASP A 312 2.06 -7.43 25.43
C ASP A 312 1.27 -8.75 25.44
N LEU A 313 0.06 -8.79 25.94
CA LEU A 313 -0.81 -9.95 25.79
C LEU A 313 -1.13 -10.17 24.31
N ASN A 314 -0.19 -10.85 23.64
CA ASN A 314 -0.37 -11.43 22.34
C ASN A 314 -1.41 -12.55 22.49
N ILE A 315 -2.61 -12.35 21.97
CA ILE A 315 -3.73 -13.31 22.02
C ILE A 315 -3.33 -14.72 21.52
N LYS A 316 -2.20 -14.84 20.84
CA LYS A 316 -1.62 -16.13 20.44
C LYS A 316 -1.18 -17.03 21.62
N GLU A 317 -0.85 -16.47 22.79
CA GLU A 317 -0.43 -17.25 23.94
C GLU A 317 -1.58 -17.79 24.78
N CYS A 318 -2.79 -17.27 24.61
CA CYS A 318 -4.00 -17.77 25.29
C CYS A 318 -4.73 -18.90 24.54
N ILE A 319 -4.23 -19.33 23.37
CA ILE A 319 -4.88 -20.40 22.55
C ILE A 319 -4.08 -21.71 22.57
N VAL A 320 -3.00 -21.77 23.33
CA VAL A 320 -2.20 -23.00 23.48
C VAL A 320 -2.22 -23.44 24.95
N GLU A 321 -3.36 -23.96 25.40
CA GLU A 321 -3.50 -24.99 26.42
C GLU A 321 -4.81 -25.77 26.18
#